data_2344253f0dff40c475f42fbbb5d9daab
#
_entry.id   2344253f0dff40c475f42fbbb5d9daab
#
_cell.length_a   1.000
_cell.length_b   1.000
_cell.length_c   1.000
_cell.angle_alpha   90.00
_cell.angle_beta   90.00
_cell.angle_gamma   90.00
#
_symmetry.space_group_name_H-M   'P 1'
#
loop_
_entity.id
_entity.type
_entity.pdbx_description
1 polymer ?
#
loop_
_entity_poly.entity_id
_entity_poly.type
_entity_poly.pdbx_seq_one_letter_code
_entity_poly.pdbx_strand_id
1 'polypeptide(L)'
;VWLLNEKDLELVHAVSSVLTGEEGSSIYLLHVKYTNLVRLNLVLLKAFLEDKNRRGLMITIDRPHQYLSHLMQLHGVDQTNLVFVDAISLHSADTKGGEVAPEFQMGPFHIEALPDFLMKHEDDGSSFQIDMSKIDFVIIDNVSTLLTYNSMASIKRFFQRYVDVLKSVKSRGIQTALVMDRDQHTELYEFISNLSRKSIELGQDMLIKEVRVMGAQVALPSMAVPDASASVGSGNDSPPMLERK
;
A
#
# COMPACT_ATOMS: atom_id res chain seq x y z
N VAL A 1 5.41 28.39 1.95
CA VAL A 1 4.74 27.96 0.70
C VAL A 1 3.68 26.95 1.10
N TRP A 2 2.41 27.31 0.92
CA TRP A 2 1.29 26.41 1.20
C TRP A 2 1.31 25.26 0.19
N LEU A 3 1.24 24.01 0.64
CA LEU A 3 1.20 22.82 -0.24
C LEU A 3 -0.15 22.67 -0.93
N LEU A 4 -1.25 22.98 -0.24
CA LEU A 4 -2.60 22.94 -0.79
C LEU A 4 -3.09 24.37 -1.10
N ASN A 5 -3.49 24.61 -2.34
CA ASN A 5 -4.06 25.87 -2.82
C ASN A 5 -5.51 25.67 -3.30
N GLU A 6 -6.15 26.70 -3.85
CA GLU A 6 -7.54 26.62 -4.33
C GLU A 6 -7.74 25.51 -5.36
N LYS A 7 -6.79 25.31 -6.29
CA LYS A 7 -6.85 24.21 -7.28
C LYS A 7 -6.78 22.83 -6.62
N ASP A 8 -6.07 22.71 -5.49
CA ASP A 8 -6.04 21.46 -4.75
C ASP A 8 -7.38 21.16 -4.09
N LEU A 9 -8.11 22.16 -3.65
CA LEU A 9 -9.46 21.99 -3.11
C LEU A 9 -10.44 21.55 -4.22
N GLU A 10 -10.33 22.11 -5.42
CA GLU A 10 -11.07 21.61 -6.58
C GLU A 10 -10.72 20.16 -6.88
N LEU A 11 -9.43 19.78 -6.80
CA LEU A 11 -8.99 18.42 -6.98
C LEU A 11 -9.50 17.49 -5.87
N VAL A 12 -9.57 17.93 -4.62
CA VAL A 12 -10.18 17.17 -3.52
C VAL A 12 -11.61 16.75 -3.89
N HIS A 13 -12.43 17.69 -4.37
CA HIS A 13 -13.81 17.38 -4.78
C HIS A 13 -13.85 16.44 -5.99
N ALA A 14 -13.01 16.69 -6.99
CA ALA A 14 -12.96 15.86 -8.19
C ALA A 14 -12.53 14.40 -7.85
N VAL A 15 -11.50 14.23 -7.03
CA VAL A 15 -11.03 12.92 -6.58
C VAL A 15 -12.08 12.24 -5.72
N SER A 16 -12.68 12.95 -4.76
CA SER A 16 -13.75 12.42 -3.95
C SER A 16 -14.88 11.85 -4.81
N SER A 17 -15.33 12.57 -5.83
CA SER A 17 -16.40 12.11 -6.73
C SER A 17 -16.03 10.86 -7.54
N VAL A 18 -14.74 10.69 -7.89
CA VAL A 18 -14.27 9.51 -8.65
C VAL A 18 -14.13 8.29 -7.74
N LEU A 19 -13.74 8.49 -6.47
CA LEU A 19 -13.47 7.40 -5.51
C LEU A 19 -14.72 6.96 -4.73
N THR A 20 -15.78 7.77 -4.69
CA THR A 20 -17.03 7.48 -3.98
C THR A 20 -18.05 6.76 -4.87
N GLY A 21 -19.06 6.15 -4.26
CA GLY A 21 -20.23 5.60 -4.96
C GLY A 21 -20.11 4.16 -5.44
N GLU A 22 -19.08 3.43 -5.01
CA GLU A 22 -18.89 2.05 -5.41
C GLU A 22 -19.17 1.07 -4.27
N GLU A 23 -19.92 0.01 -4.55
CA GLU A 23 -20.17 -1.07 -3.59
C GLU A 23 -18.97 -2.05 -3.58
N GLY A 24 -18.61 -2.51 -2.37
CA GLY A 24 -17.53 -3.47 -2.15
C GLY A 24 -16.13 -2.85 -2.12
N SER A 25 -15.12 -3.69 -1.85
CA SER A 25 -13.72 -3.27 -1.82
C SER A 25 -13.20 -2.96 -3.23
N SER A 26 -12.50 -1.85 -3.36
CA SER A 26 -11.99 -1.37 -4.66
C SER A 26 -10.59 -0.81 -4.52
N ILE A 27 -9.75 -1.08 -5.51
CA ILE A 27 -8.39 -0.54 -5.62
C ILE A 27 -8.39 0.53 -6.71
N TYR A 28 -7.84 1.67 -6.40
CA TYR A 28 -7.65 2.81 -7.29
C TYR A 28 -6.17 3.09 -7.43
N LEU A 29 -5.69 3.22 -8.65
CA LEU A 29 -4.33 3.61 -8.94
C LEU A 29 -4.30 5.10 -9.30
N LEU A 30 -3.55 5.89 -8.54
CA LEU A 30 -3.33 7.30 -8.83
C LEU A 30 -1.85 7.49 -9.19
N HIS A 31 -1.61 7.96 -10.40
CA HIS A 31 -0.25 8.24 -10.81
C HIS A 31 -0.02 9.71 -11.10
N VAL A 32 1.09 10.20 -10.60
CA VAL A 32 1.53 11.58 -10.67
C VAL A 32 3.06 11.60 -10.71
N LYS A 33 3.66 12.66 -11.17
CA LYS A 33 5.11 12.82 -11.07
C LYS A 33 5.57 12.84 -9.61
N TYR A 34 6.75 12.27 -9.36
CA TYR A 34 7.37 12.13 -8.04
C TYR A 34 7.32 13.43 -7.21
N THR A 35 7.55 14.59 -7.85
CA THR A 35 7.52 15.89 -7.18
C THR A 35 6.18 16.26 -6.56
N ASN A 36 5.10 15.63 -6.99
CA ASN A 36 3.72 15.90 -6.54
C ASN A 36 3.14 14.81 -5.63
N LEU A 37 3.89 13.74 -5.34
CA LEU A 37 3.38 12.60 -4.53
C LEU A 37 2.87 13.06 -3.16
N VAL A 38 3.64 13.87 -2.43
CA VAL A 38 3.23 14.37 -1.10
C VAL A 38 1.97 15.22 -1.19
N ARG A 39 1.89 16.07 -2.22
CA ARG A 39 0.73 16.91 -2.44
C ARG A 39 -0.51 16.07 -2.75
N LEU A 40 -0.36 15.02 -3.56
CA LEU A 40 -1.44 14.07 -3.84
C LEU A 40 -1.90 13.34 -2.58
N ASN A 41 -0.97 12.90 -1.73
CA ASN A 41 -1.33 12.25 -0.46
C ASN A 41 -2.17 13.17 0.44
N LEU A 42 -1.83 14.45 0.53
CA LEU A 42 -2.64 15.42 1.29
C LEU A 42 -4.02 15.63 0.67
N VAL A 43 -4.11 15.69 -0.66
CA VAL A 43 -5.40 15.77 -1.37
C VAL A 43 -6.26 14.55 -1.07
N LEU A 44 -5.68 13.34 -1.16
CA LEU A 44 -6.39 12.09 -0.88
C LEU A 44 -6.86 12.02 0.58
N LEU A 45 -5.97 12.33 1.52
CA LEU A 45 -6.32 12.35 2.94
C LEU A 45 -7.46 13.33 3.23
N LYS A 46 -7.39 14.53 2.65
CA LYS A 46 -8.46 15.52 2.78
C LYS A 46 -9.76 15.01 2.16
N ALA A 47 -9.71 14.44 0.96
CA ALA A 47 -10.89 13.91 0.26
C ALA A 47 -11.58 12.76 1.03
N PHE A 48 -10.80 11.84 1.58
CA PHE A 48 -11.33 10.71 2.32
C PHE A 48 -11.81 11.07 3.73
N LEU A 49 -11.16 12.02 4.40
CA LEU A 49 -11.50 12.46 5.78
C LEU A 49 -12.51 13.61 5.82
N GLU A 50 -12.98 14.11 4.67
CA GLU A 50 -14.03 15.12 4.60
C GLU A 50 -15.33 14.61 5.25
N ASP A 51 -15.64 13.33 5.06
CA ASP A 51 -16.66 12.63 5.83
C ASP A 51 -16.07 12.15 7.16
N LYS A 52 -16.43 12.84 8.24
CA LYS A 52 -15.94 12.58 9.60
C LYS A 52 -16.30 11.20 10.17
N ASN A 53 -17.21 10.46 9.52
CA ASN A 53 -17.56 9.11 9.93
C ASN A 53 -16.65 8.04 9.32
N ARG A 54 -15.78 8.41 8.37
CA ARG A 54 -14.86 7.47 7.73
C ARG A 54 -13.57 7.31 8.53
N ARG A 55 -13.16 6.05 8.70
CA ARG A 55 -11.90 5.70 9.33
C ARG A 55 -10.89 5.21 8.29
N GLY A 56 -9.69 5.78 8.32
CA GLY A 56 -8.65 5.51 7.37
C GLY A 56 -7.43 4.80 7.94
N LEU A 57 -6.72 4.13 7.05
CA LEU A 57 -5.40 3.57 7.29
C LEU A 57 -4.42 4.17 6.26
N MET A 58 -3.36 4.79 6.75
CA MET A 58 -2.26 5.30 5.93
C MET A 58 -1.02 4.43 6.13
N ILE A 59 -0.59 3.77 5.05
CA ILE A 59 0.64 2.96 5.04
C ILE A 59 1.75 3.80 4.42
N THR A 60 2.73 4.20 5.23
CA THR A 60 3.85 5.04 4.79
C THR A 60 5.07 4.17 4.51
N ILE A 61 5.61 4.28 3.28
CA ILE A 61 6.75 3.49 2.80
C ILE A 61 7.94 4.40 2.44
N ASP A 62 7.65 5.60 1.96
CA ASP A 62 8.66 6.55 1.44
C ASP A 62 9.13 7.55 2.52
N ARG A 63 8.23 7.92 3.43
CA ARG A 63 8.47 8.93 4.46
C ARG A 63 7.88 8.55 5.79
N PRO A 64 8.53 8.93 6.92
CA PRO A 64 7.98 8.73 8.26
C PRO A 64 6.59 9.37 8.41
N HIS A 65 5.72 8.70 9.15
CA HIS A 65 4.35 9.19 9.38
C HIS A 65 4.32 10.58 10.02
N GLN A 66 5.30 10.91 10.89
CA GLN A 66 5.41 12.23 11.53
C GLN A 66 5.48 13.37 10.50
N TYR A 67 6.13 13.12 9.37
CA TYR A 67 6.21 14.12 8.30
C TYR A 67 4.82 14.42 7.71
N LEU A 68 4.05 13.39 7.39
CA LEU A 68 2.68 13.56 6.88
C LEU A 68 1.75 14.15 7.94
N SER A 69 1.84 13.67 9.19
CA SER A 69 1.07 14.18 10.31
C SER A 69 1.30 15.68 10.51
N HIS A 70 2.56 16.13 10.47
CA HIS A 70 2.89 17.54 10.55
C HIS A 70 2.29 18.36 9.39
N LEU A 71 2.38 17.85 8.15
CA LEU A 71 1.78 18.51 7.01
C LEU A 71 0.25 18.59 7.12
N MET A 72 -0.40 17.52 7.57
CA MET A 72 -1.85 17.53 7.82
C MET A 72 -2.24 18.61 8.83
N GLN A 73 -1.51 18.74 9.94
CA GLN A 73 -1.73 19.80 10.93
C GLN A 73 -1.60 21.19 10.31
N LEU A 74 -0.55 21.43 9.50
CA LEU A 74 -0.34 22.71 8.81
C LEU A 74 -1.49 23.06 7.85
N HIS A 75 -2.15 22.05 7.28
CA HIS A 75 -3.25 22.23 6.33
C HIS A 75 -4.65 22.05 6.95
N GLY A 76 -4.74 21.92 8.28
CA GLY A 76 -6.01 21.77 8.99
C GLY A 76 -6.78 20.49 8.62
N VAL A 77 -6.07 19.41 8.26
CA VAL A 77 -6.67 18.10 8.01
C VAL A 77 -6.77 17.35 9.34
N ASP A 78 -7.99 17.00 9.73
CA ASP A 78 -8.26 16.27 10.98
C ASP A 78 -7.74 14.83 10.87
N GLN A 79 -6.95 14.41 11.87
CA GLN A 79 -6.32 13.09 11.92
C GLN A 79 -7.02 12.12 12.89
N THR A 80 -8.08 12.54 13.55
CA THR A 80 -8.73 11.76 14.64
C THR A 80 -9.15 10.36 14.20
N ASN A 81 -9.54 10.20 12.94
CA ASN A 81 -9.99 8.94 12.35
C ASN A 81 -8.94 8.29 11.43
N LEU A 82 -7.67 8.67 11.56
CA LEU A 82 -6.60 8.12 10.74
C LEU A 82 -5.63 7.30 11.60
N VAL A 83 -5.39 6.07 11.16
CA VAL A 83 -4.37 5.19 11.73
C VAL A 83 -3.18 5.17 10.78
N PHE A 84 -1.97 5.26 11.31
CA PHE A 84 -0.75 5.10 10.53
C PHE A 84 -0.12 3.73 10.75
N VAL A 85 0.34 3.12 9.66
CA VAL A 85 1.31 2.02 9.66
C VAL A 85 2.57 2.54 9.00
N ASP A 86 3.58 2.74 9.80
CA ASP A 86 4.85 3.31 9.37
C ASP A 86 5.88 2.20 9.12
N ALA A 87 6.11 1.91 7.84
CA ALA A 87 7.05 0.88 7.44
C ALA A 87 8.51 1.36 7.41
N ILE A 88 8.79 2.65 7.64
CA ILE A 88 10.14 3.20 7.47
C ILE A 88 10.78 3.72 8.76
N SER A 89 10.01 4.15 9.76
CA SER A 89 10.52 4.86 10.95
C SER A 89 11.43 4.03 11.84
N LEU A 90 11.34 2.70 11.82
CA LEU A 90 12.27 1.84 12.58
C LEU A 90 13.75 2.03 12.20
N HIS A 91 14.01 2.58 11.03
CA HIS A 91 15.36 2.85 10.55
C HIS A 91 15.81 4.29 10.79
N SER A 92 14.90 5.18 11.20
CA SER A 92 15.21 6.55 11.60
C SER A 92 15.26 6.64 13.13
N ALA A 93 16.46 6.63 13.69
CA ALA A 93 16.76 6.45 15.13
C ALA A 93 16.31 7.57 16.09
N ASP A 94 15.24 8.31 15.84
CA ASP A 94 14.77 9.43 16.67
C ASP A 94 13.30 9.28 17.10
N THR A 95 13.00 8.21 17.85
CA THR A 95 11.72 8.09 18.56
C THR A 95 11.80 8.70 19.96
N LYS A 96 12.07 10.00 20.07
CA LYS A 96 11.93 10.74 21.33
C LYS A 96 10.60 11.49 21.32
N GLY A 97 9.60 10.87 21.92
CA GLY A 97 8.40 11.54 22.47
C GLY A 97 7.26 11.75 21.45
N GLY A 98 6.23 11.01 21.61
CA GLY A 98 4.95 11.16 20.91
C GLY A 98 4.25 9.81 20.78
N GLU A 99 2.95 9.78 20.74
CA GLU A 99 2.14 8.58 20.60
C GLU A 99 2.74 7.64 19.55
N VAL A 100 3.10 6.44 19.99
CA VAL A 100 3.75 5.43 19.16
C VAL A 100 2.73 4.95 18.14
N ALA A 101 2.89 5.38 16.89
CA ALA A 101 2.20 4.70 15.80
C ALA A 101 2.64 3.22 15.82
N PRO A 102 1.74 2.30 15.53
CA PRO A 102 2.07 0.89 15.52
C PRO A 102 3.12 0.62 14.47
N GLU A 103 4.25 0.24 14.93
CA GLU A 103 5.38 -0.03 14.10
C GLU A 103 5.17 -1.36 13.38
N PHE A 104 5.17 -1.33 12.06
CA PHE A 104 5.42 -2.53 11.27
C PHE A 104 6.90 -2.88 11.45
N GLN A 105 7.19 -3.75 12.41
CA GLN A 105 8.55 -4.05 12.89
C GLN A 105 9.49 -4.60 11.81
N MET A 106 8.97 -5.08 10.69
CA MET A 106 9.79 -5.68 9.62
C MET A 106 10.30 -4.65 8.61
N GLY A 107 9.81 -3.41 8.69
CA GLY A 107 10.21 -2.34 7.79
C GLY A 107 9.83 -2.59 6.31
N PRO A 108 10.31 -1.75 5.38
CA PRO A 108 9.94 -1.84 3.97
C PRO A 108 10.56 -3.02 3.23
N PHE A 109 11.55 -3.73 3.81
CA PHE A 109 12.27 -4.85 3.17
C PHE A 109 11.47 -6.16 3.12
N HIS A 110 10.41 -6.28 3.90
CA HIS A 110 9.59 -7.49 4.01
C HIS A 110 8.12 -7.16 3.82
N ILE A 111 7.81 -6.40 2.78
CA ILE A 111 6.47 -5.89 2.55
C ILE A 111 5.42 -7.03 2.43
N GLU A 112 5.83 -8.21 2.02
CA GLU A 112 4.98 -9.39 1.92
C GLU A 112 4.40 -9.87 3.26
N ALA A 113 4.99 -9.45 4.39
CA ALA A 113 4.47 -9.76 5.73
C ALA A 113 3.40 -8.74 6.20
N LEU A 114 3.28 -7.59 5.54
CA LEU A 114 2.30 -6.56 5.92
C LEU A 114 0.84 -7.06 5.91
N PRO A 115 0.38 -7.84 4.93
CA PRO A 115 -0.99 -8.36 4.95
C PRO A 115 -1.29 -9.21 6.19
N ASP A 116 -0.34 -10.05 6.63
CA ASP A 116 -0.50 -10.84 7.86
C ASP A 116 -0.56 -9.95 9.10
N PHE A 117 0.26 -8.90 9.14
CA PHE A 117 0.20 -7.90 10.20
C PHE A 117 -1.16 -7.23 10.29
N LEU A 118 -1.78 -6.89 9.16
CA LEU A 118 -3.11 -6.28 9.10
C LEU A 118 -4.23 -7.24 9.54
N MET A 119 -4.00 -8.56 9.47
CA MET A 119 -4.97 -9.60 9.83
C MET A 119 -4.73 -10.20 11.22
N LYS A 120 -3.74 -9.74 11.98
CA LYS A 120 -3.52 -10.22 13.33
C LYS A 120 -4.70 -9.95 14.24
N HIS A 121 -5.09 -10.96 15.03
CA HIS A 121 -6.18 -10.91 16.00
C HIS A 121 -5.65 -10.67 17.43
N GLU A 122 -6.55 -10.27 18.36
CA GLU A 122 -6.22 -9.92 19.76
C GLU A 122 -5.48 -11.00 20.56
N ASP A 123 -5.54 -12.26 20.13
CA ASP A 123 -4.98 -13.39 20.86
C ASP A 123 -3.44 -13.45 20.88
N ASP A 124 -2.76 -12.68 20.05
CA ASP A 124 -1.29 -12.72 19.92
C ASP A 124 -0.52 -11.88 20.95
N GLY A 125 -1.22 -11.27 21.93
CA GLY A 125 -0.58 -10.50 23.02
C GLY A 125 0.09 -9.20 22.54
N SER A 126 -0.11 -8.77 21.30
CA SER A 126 0.38 -7.49 20.81
C SER A 126 -0.48 -6.35 21.37
N SER A 127 0.15 -5.32 21.90
CA SER A 127 -0.52 -4.16 22.47
C SER A 127 -1.22 -3.28 21.41
N PHE A 128 -1.04 -3.57 20.14
CA PHE A 128 -1.61 -2.82 19.02
C PHE A 128 -2.22 -3.72 17.96
N GLN A 129 -3.45 -3.39 17.59
CA GLN A 129 -4.22 -4.11 16.58
C GLN A 129 -4.98 -3.15 15.68
N ILE A 130 -4.94 -3.43 14.39
CA ILE A 130 -5.78 -2.76 13.40
C ILE A 130 -7.01 -3.63 13.14
N ASP A 131 -8.17 -3.14 13.57
CA ASP A 131 -9.43 -3.77 13.20
C ASP A 131 -9.82 -3.35 11.77
N MET A 132 -9.41 -4.14 10.79
CA MET A 132 -9.69 -3.89 9.37
C MET A 132 -11.19 -3.81 9.07
N SER A 133 -12.06 -4.39 9.92
CA SER A 133 -13.51 -4.29 9.73
C SER A 133 -14.06 -2.88 9.98
N LYS A 134 -13.31 -2.04 10.67
CA LYS A 134 -13.63 -0.64 10.96
C LYS A 134 -12.95 0.35 10.01
N ILE A 135 -12.14 -0.14 9.07
CA ILE A 135 -11.43 0.70 8.09
C ILE A 135 -12.29 0.87 6.84
N ASP A 136 -12.54 2.11 6.44
CA ASP A 136 -13.29 2.47 5.25
C ASP A 136 -12.39 2.75 4.04
N PHE A 137 -11.15 3.21 4.29
CA PHE A 137 -10.18 3.43 3.23
C PHE A 137 -8.74 3.14 3.67
N VAL A 138 -7.92 2.78 2.67
CA VAL A 138 -6.47 2.61 2.83
C VAL A 138 -5.76 3.47 1.79
N ILE A 139 -4.71 4.17 2.20
CA ILE A 139 -3.79 4.84 1.27
C ILE A 139 -2.42 4.20 1.43
N ILE A 140 -1.81 3.77 0.33
CA ILE A 140 -0.42 3.28 0.31
C ILE A 140 0.42 4.33 -0.41
N ASP A 141 1.28 4.99 0.38
CA ASP A 141 2.13 6.07 -0.09
C ASP A 141 3.32 5.52 -0.87
N ASN A 142 3.42 6.00 -2.10
CA ASN A 142 4.49 5.75 -3.05
C ASN A 142 4.87 4.28 -3.24
N VAL A 143 3.97 3.56 -3.89
CA VAL A 143 4.18 2.14 -4.23
C VAL A 143 5.45 1.92 -5.05
N SER A 144 5.89 2.92 -5.82
CA SER A 144 7.15 2.86 -6.58
C SER A 144 8.37 2.62 -5.69
N THR A 145 8.38 3.19 -4.49
CA THR A 145 9.48 3.04 -3.52
C THR A 145 9.64 1.59 -3.04
N LEU A 146 8.59 0.76 -3.14
CA LEU A 146 8.71 -0.65 -2.79
C LEU A 146 9.81 -1.37 -3.57
N LEU A 147 10.05 -1.00 -4.83
CA LEU A 147 11.10 -1.59 -5.67
C LEU A 147 12.53 -1.24 -5.20
N THR A 148 12.69 -0.21 -4.39
CA THR A 148 13.98 0.12 -3.76
C THR A 148 14.37 -0.94 -2.72
N TYR A 149 13.39 -1.56 -2.08
CA TYR A 149 13.59 -2.46 -0.95
C TYR A 149 13.23 -3.91 -1.23
N ASN A 150 12.43 -4.17 -2.28
CA ASN A 150 11.85 -5.49 -2.54
C ASN A 150 11.99 -5.89 -4.00
N SER A 151 12.06 -7.20 -4.24
CA SER A 151 11.95 -7.73 -5.60
C SER A 151 10.53 -7.55 -6.14
N MET A 152 10.37 -7.50 -7.46
CA MET A 152 9.06 -7.48 -8.10
C MET A 152 8.21 -8.70 -7.70
N ALA A 153 8.84 -9.86 -7.50
CA ALA A 153 8.15 -11.07 -7.04
C ALA A 153 7.57 -10.90 -5.63
N SER A 154 8.30 -10.28 -4.70
CA SER A 154 7.81 -9.98 -3.34
C SER A 154 6.66 -8.99 -3.38
N ILE A 155 6.76 -7.96 -4.23
CA ILE A 155 5.67 -6.98 -4.38
C ILE A 155 4.42 -7.63 -4.97
N LYS A 156 4.56 -8.51 -5.96
CA LYS A 156 3.42 -9.27 -6.51
C LYS A 156 2.75 -10.13 -5.44
N ARG A 157 3.53 -10.85 -4.61
CA ARG A 157 2.98 -11.63 -3.48
C ARG A 157 2.27 -10.75 -2.45
N PHE A 158 2.86 -9.61 -2.11
CA PHE A 158 2.22 -8.64 -1.22
C PHE A 158 0.82 -8.25 -1.73
N PHE A 159 0.70 -7.80 -2.96
CA PHE A 159 -0.58 -7.37 -3.51
C PHE A 159 -1.59 -8.52 -3.64
N GLN A 160 -1.14 -9.72 -3.99
CA GLN A 160 -2.02 -10.90 -4.01
C GLN A 160 -2.64 -11.15 -2.64
N ARG A 161 -1.81 -11.20 -1.58
CA ARG A 161 -2.27 -11.39 -0.19
C ARG A 161 -3.11 -10.21 0.31
N TYR A 162 -2.75 -8.99 -0.07
CA TYR A 162 -3.52 -7.81 0.27
C TYR A 162 -4.94 -7.85 -0.33
N VAL A 163 -5.07 -8.26 -1.57
CA VAL A 163 -6.39 -8.48 -2.20
C VAL A 163 -7.20 -9.53 -1.44
N ASP A 164 -6.55 -10.59 -0.93
CA ASP A 164 -7.25 -11.61 -0.13
C ASP A 164 -7.69 -11.03 1.23
N VAL A 165 -6.89 -10.15 1.86
CA VAL A 165 -7.31 -9.37 3.03
C VAL A 165 -8.57 -8.56 2.72
N LEU A 166 -8.58 -7.81 1.62
CA LEU A 166 -9.74 -7.00 1.22
C LEU A 166 -11.00 -7.85 0.99
N LYS A 167 -10.85 -9.07 0.45
CA LYS A 167 -11.97 -10.00 0.23
C LYS A 167 -12.49 -10.61 1.53
N SER A 168 -11.61 -10.82 2.53
CA SER A 168 -11.98 -11.42 3.82
C SER A 168 -12.77 -10.47 4.72
N VAL A 169 -12.60 -9.16 4.54
CA VAL A 169 -13.30 -8.14 5.30
C VAL A 169 -14.74 -8.03 4.79
N LYS A 170 -15.69 -8.58 5.54
CA LYS A 170 -17.13 -8.71 5.15
C LYS A 170 -17.95 -7.42 5.27
N SER A 171 -17.38 -6.32 5.75
CA SER A 171 -18.12 -5.07 5.94
C SER A 171 -18.17 -4.22 4.65
N ARG A 172 -18.53 -2.98 4.76
CA ARG A 172 -18.88 -2.00 3.71
C ARG A 172 -17.99 -1.92 2.45
N GLY A 173 -16.90 -2.69 2.38
CA GLY A 173 -15.90 -2.58 1.35
C GLY A 173 -14.86 -1.49 1.67
N ILE A 174 -13.59 -1.80 1.44
CA ILE A 174 -12.47 -0.90 1.69
C ILE A 174 -12.05 -0.26 0.38
N GLN A 175 -11.97 1.06 0.33
CA GLN A 175 -11.41 1.80 -0.80
C GLN A 175 -9.91 1.96 -0.63
N THR A 176 -9.12 1.38 -1.51
CA THR A 176 -7.66 1.47 -1.45
C THR A 176 -7.15 2.41 -2.54
N ALA A 177 -6.45 3.47 -2.16
CA ALA A 177 -5.73 4.35 -3.06
C ALA A 177 -4.24 3.98 -3.07
N LEU A 178 -3.73 3.59 -4.22
CA LEU A 178 -2.32 3.33 -4.47
C LEU A 178 -1.73 4.51 -5.22
N VAL A 179 -0.71 5.13 -4.62
CA VAL A 179 -0.06 6.31 -5.20
C VAL A 179 1.30 5.91 -5.76
N MET A 180 1.59 6.27 -7.01
CA MET A 180 2.88 5.97 -7.64
C MET A 180 3.30 6.96 -8.71
N ASP A 181 4.59 6.91 -9.07
CA ASP A 181 5.14 7.53 -10.28
C ASP A 181 5.26 6.48 -11.40
N ARG A 182 4.44 6.64 -12.45
CA ARG A 182 4.43 5.73 -13.59
C ARG A 182 5.75 5.70 -14.35
N ASP A 183 6.38 6.87 -14.50
CA ASP A 183 7.53 7.05 -15.37
C ASP A 183 8.76 6.30 -14.85
N GLN A 184 8.78 5.95 -13.55
CA GLN A 184 9.89 5.25 -12.93
C GLN A 184 9.84 3.71 -13.13
N HIS A 185 8.63 3.10 -13.16
CA HIS A 185 8.51 1.64 -13.07
C HIS A 185 7.32 1.11 -13.89
N THR A 186 7.51 0.97 -15.19
CA THR A 186 6.45 0.53 -16.12
C THR A 186 5.89 -0.85 -15.79
N GLU A 187 6.73 -1.84 -15.47
CA GLU A 187 6.25 -3.21 -15.14
C GLU A 187 5.37 -3.20 -13.88
N LEU A 188 5.76 -2.45 -12.86
CA LEU A 188 4.97 -2.31 -11.64
C LEU A 188 3.65 -1.60 -11.92
N TYR A 189 3.67 -0.54 -12.73
CA TYR A 189 2.47 0.17 -13.15
C TYR A 189 1.48 -0.76 -13.87
N GLU A 190 1.94 -1.53 -14.84
CA GLU A 190 1.09 -2.47 -15.58
C GLU A 190 0.48 -3.52 -14.66
N PHE A 191 1.29 -4.09 -13.77
CA PHE A 191 0.81 -5.06 -12.79
C PHE A 191 -0.27 -4.48 -11.88
N ILE A 192 -0.06 -3.29 -11.29
CA ILE A 192 -1.02 -2.66 -10.39
C ILE A 192 -2.26 -2.17 -11.13
N SER A 193 -2.11 -1.68 -12.36
CA SER A 193 -3.24 -1.28 -13.20
C SER A 193 -4.22 -2.43 -13.41
N ASN A 194 -3.72 -3.66 -13.60
CA ASN A 194 -4.56 -4.85 -13.75
C ASN A 194 -5.31 -5.25 -12.47
N LEU A 195 -4.82 -4.83 -11.30
CA LEU A 195 -5.50 -5.04 -10.01
C LEU A 195 -6.49 -3.92 -9.69
N SER A 196 -6.35 -2.79 -10.35
CA SER A 196 -7.09 -1.57 -10.04
C SER A 196 -8.42 -1.53 -10.79
N ARG A 197 -9.45 -1.01 -10.13
CA ARG A 197 -10.74 -0.77 -10.77
C ARG A 197 -10.73 0.49 -11.64
N LYS A 198 -10.03 1.51 -11.18
CA LYS A 198 -9.80 2.76 -11.92
C LYS A 198 -8.34 3.15 -11.81
N SER A 199 -7.82 3.73 -12.90
CA SER A 199 -6.53 4.42 -12.92
C SER A 199 -6.76 5.90 -13.21
N ILE A 200 -6.18 6.76 -12.39
CA ILE A 200 -6.34 8.22 -12.46
C ILE A 200 -4.97 8.83 -12.75
N GLU A 201 -4.84 9.47 -13.91
CA GLU A 201 -3.64 10.20 -14.28
C GLU A 201 -3.77 11.68 -13.92
N LEU A 202 -2.78 12.19 -13.16
CA LEU A 202 -2.67 13.60 -12.84
C LEU A 202 -1.51 14.25 -13.61
N GLY A 203 -1.75 15.47 -14.10
CA GLY A 203 -0.71 16.28 -14.70
C GLY A 203 0.28 16.87 -13.70
N GLN A 204 1.33 17.53 -14.19
CA GLN A 204 2.25 18.30 -13.34
C GLN A 204 1.55 19.45 -12.60
N ASP A 205 0.50 19.97 -13.18
CA ASP A 205 -0.40 21.01 -12.64
C ASP A 205 -1.41 20.46 -11.62
N MET A 206 -1.36 19.15 -11.34
CA MET A 206 -2.30 18.44 -10.47
C MET A 206 -3.74 18.38 -10.99
N LEU A 207 -3.99 18.62 -12.28
CA LEU A 207 -5.29 18.39 -12.89
C LEU A 207 -5.43 16.92 -13.30
N ILE A 208 -6.64 16.37 -13.16
CA ILE A 208 -6.96 15.04 -13.69
C ILE A 208 -6.93 15.11 -15.21
N LYS A 209 -5.99 14.37 -15.82
CA LYS A 209 -5.87 14.26 -17.27
C LYS A 209 -6.72 13.15 -17.83
N GLU A 210 -6.77 12.04 -17.12
CA GLU A 210 -7.44 10.83 -17.56
C GLU A 210 -7.96 10.02 -16.39
N VAL A 211 -9.15 9.44 -16.54
CA VAL A 211 -9.69 8.41 -15.66
C VAL A 211 -10.01 7.20 -16.54
N ARG A 212 -9.29 6.11 -16.32
CA ARG A 212 -9.55 4.84 -17.02
C ARG A 212 -10.27 3.89 -16.08
N VAL A 213 -11.41 3.39 -16.51
CA VAL A 213 -12.08 2.26 -15.85
C VAL A 213 -11.41 1.00 -16.37
N MET A 214 -10.76 0.28 -15.49
CA MET A 214 -10.12 -0.99 -15.84
C MET A 214 -11.19 -2.08 -15.87
N GLY A 215 -11.10 -3.00 -16.84
CA GLY A 215 -12.08 -4.09 -17.01
C GLY A 215 -12.19 -4.93 -15.74
N ALA A 216 -13.37 -5.56 -15.55
CA ALA A 216 -13.69 -6.41 -14.41
C ALA A 216 -12.50 -7.32 -14.05
N GLN A 217 -12.17 -7.35 -12.74
CA GLN A 217 -11.08 -8.10 -12.14
C GLN A 217 -10.75 -9.37 -12.91
N VAL A 218 -9.66 -9.35 -13.67
CA VAL A 218 -9.09 -10.59 -14.21
C VAL A 218 -8.64 -11.39 -13.00
N ALA A 219 -9.22 -12.58 -12.82
CA ALA A 219 -8.75 -13.51 -11.81
C ALA A 219 -7.23 -13.65 -12.00
N LEU A 220 -6.47 -13.34 -10.96
CA LEU A 220 -5.01 -13.43 -11.00
C LEU A 220 -4.65 -14.83 -11.50
N PRO A 221 -3.79 -14.95 -12.54
CA PRO A 221 -3.36 -16.26 -12.99
C PRO A 221 -2.76 -16.99 -11.78
N SER A 222 -3.28 -18.16 -11.47
CA SER A 222 -2.73 -19.04 -10.45
C SER A 222 -1.29 -19.34 -10.85
N MET A 223 -0.33 -18.69 -10.20
CA MET A 223 1.05 -19.10 -10.29
C MET A 223 1.17 -20.41 -9.51
N ALA A 224 1.09 -21.54 -10.22
CA ALA A 224 1.43 -22.83 -9.66
C ALA A 224 2.84 -22.71 -9.05
N VAL A 225 2.93 -22.85 -7.75
CA VAL A 225 4.20 -23.02 -7.06
C VAL A 225 4.78 -24.31 -7.62
N PRO A 226 5.97 -24.33 -8.24
CA PRO A 226 6.56 -25.57 -8.67
C PRO A 226 6.78 -26.44 -7.44
N ASP A 227 6.16 -27.61 -7.47
CA ASP A 227 6.20 -28.61 -6.38
C ASP A 227 7.66 -29.02 -6.17
N ALA A 228 8.26 -28.59 -5.06
CA ALA A 228 9.66 -28.90 -4.69
C ALA A 228 9.83 -30.35 -4.19
N SER A 229 8.89 -31.25 -4.51
CA SER A 229 8.86 -32.64 -4.06
C SER A 229 9.17 -33.66 -5.16
N ALA A 230 10.00 -33.33 -6.15
CA ALA A 230 10.45 -34.30 -7.14
C ALA A 230 11.97 -34.46 -7.12
N SER A 231 12.38 -35.65 -6.72
CA SER A 231 13.70 -36.30 -6.86
C SER A 231 14.74 -36.11 -5.75
N VAL A 232 14.52 -36.83 -4.63
CA VAL A 232 15.64 -37.48 -3.98
C VAL A 232 15.84 -38.86 -4.68
N GLY A 233 16.59 -38.83 -5.76
CA GLY A 233 17.10 -40.02 -6.39
C GLY A 233 18.21 -40.61 -5.51
N SER A 234 17.97 -41.79 -4.94
CA SER A 234 18.95 -42.63 -4.27
C SER A 234 20.00 -43.13 -5.27
N GLY A 235 21.07 -42.36 -5.42
CA GLY A 235 22.30 -42.83 -6.09
C GLY A 235 23.26 -43.39 -5.06
N ASN A 236 23.22 -44.70 -4.87
CA ASN A 236 24.28 -45.47 -4.22
C ASN A 236 25.48 -45.54 -5.15
N ASP A 237 26.46 -44.67 -5.01
CA ASP A 237 27.78 -44.85 -5.62
C ASP A 237 28.83 -44.84 -4.51
N SER A 238 29.27 -46.07 -4.14
CA SER A 238 30.41 -46.28 -3.27
C SER A 238 31.71 -45.94 -4.05
N PRO A 239 32.64 -45.17 -3.44
CA PRO A 239 33.92 -44.89 -4.08
C PRO A 239 34.85 -46.14 -4.08
N PRO A 240 35.68 -46.33 -5.10
CA PRO A 240 36.61 -47.46 -5.16
C PRO A 240 37.78 -47.30 -4.18
N MET A 241 38.11 -48.38 -3.53
CA MET A 241 39.30 -48.50 -2.69
C MET A 241 40.56 -48.30 -3.48
N LEU A 242 41.40 -47.36 -3.11
CA LEU A 242 42.78 -47.25 -3.61
C LEU A 242 43.70 -48.17 -2.76
N GLU A 243 44.18 -49.23 -3.38
CA GLU A 243 45.30 -50.02 -2.88
C GLU A 243 46.60 -49.22 -2.89
N ARG A 244 47.26 -49.18 -1.75
CA ARG A 244 48.63 -48.67 -1.59
C ARG A 244 49.59 -49.82 -1.92
N LYS A 245 50.50 -49.54 -2.88
CA LYS A 245 51.82 -50.16 -2.92
C LYS A 245 52.87 -49.19 -2.50
#